data_3d9c12738330a2f38541083b63d1bc05
#
_entry.id   3d9c12738330a2f38541083b63d1bc05
#
_cell.length_a   1.000
_cell.length_b   1.000
_cell.length_c   1.000
_cell.angle_alpha   90.00
_cell.angle_beta   90.00
_cell.angle_gamma   90.00
#
_symmetry.space_group_name_H-M   'P 1'
#
loop_
_entity.id
_entity.type
_entity.pdbx_description
1 polymer ?
#
loop_
_entity_poly.entity_id
_entity_poly.type
_entity_poly.pdbx_seq_one_letter_code
_entity_poly.pdbx_strand_id
1 'polypeptide(L)'
;MNINNVKRAHRRFDTHYISSMNIQSYGKDNLYPQRMLSLILNSPTGGTCCELYERFIEGDGLKDKFFGDFVCNRHGDTVSDILHLIAVDLAHFHGFALHVNYNMMGEIVEIQHMLFEGCRLEEEDDLGRVAHIKYHPDWTGKKTRNGKRIEITDANVREFFVFNTNQEVVLDQIETCGGIDKYQGQVLWYSMDGRFVYPKPKYDKIVTALSTDDGIDNVKYRNVRNNFLVAGMLIHKKAVSLGIDPT
;
A
#
# COMPACT_ATOMS: atom_id res chain seq x y z
N MET A 1 7.10 -26.87 27.78
CA MET A 1 6.43 -25.59 28.04
C MET A 1 5.89 -25.10 26.68
N ASN A 2 4.59 -25.32 26.45
CA ASN A 2 3.99 -24.97 25.15
C ASN A 2 3.90 -23.45 25.00
N ILE A 3 4.72 -22.87 24.16
CA ILE A 3 4.65 -21.45 23.75
C ILE A 3 3.56 -21.30 22.66
N ASN A 4 2.50 -22.08 22.79
CA ASN A 4 1.40 -22.03 21.86
C ASN A 4 0.49 -20.85 22.22
N ASN A 5 0.37 -19.97 21.27
CA ASN A 5 -0.76 -19.07 21.06
C ASN A 5 -0.93 -17.96 22.10
N VAL A 6 0.05 -17.10 22.24
CA VAL A 6 -0.31 -15.70 22.35
C VAL A 6 -0.81 -15.29 20.95
N LYS A 7 -2.04 -15.63 20.62
CA LYS A 7 -2.77 -14.99 19.54
C LYS A 7 -2.81 -13.52 19.95
N ARG A 8 -1.80 -12.77 19.49
CA ARG A 8 -1.84 -11.32 19.61
C ARG A 8 -3.15 -10.92 18.97
N ALA A 9 -4.01 -10.26 19.74
CA ALA A 9 -5.27 -9.69 19.26
C ALA A 9 -4.96 -8.48 18.38
N HIS A 10 -4.06 -8.66 17.41
CA HIS A 10 -3.83 -7.69 16.37
C HIS A 10 -5.05 -7.74 15.46
N ARG A 11 -5.57 -6.58 15.11
CA ARG A 11 -6.62 -6.41 14.14
C ARG A 11 -6.15 -6.99 12.81
N ARG A 12 -6.33 -8.29 12.65
CA ARG A 12 -6.02 -8.96 11.40
C ARG A 12 -7.03 -8.49 10.36
N PHE A 13 -6.55 -8.28 9.15
CA PHE A 13 -7.43 -8.18 8.00
C PHE A 13 -8.18 -9.50 7.83
N ASP A 14 -9.36 -9.44 7.17
CA ASP A 14 -9.94 -10.63 6.56
C ASP A 14 -9.03 -11.02 5.38
N THR A 15 -7.92 -11.68 5.68
CA THR A 15 -7.00 -12.21 4.68
C THR A 15 -7.47 -13.59 4.28
N HIS A 16 -7.32 -13.92 3.01
CA HIS A 16 -7.49 -15.27 2.52
C HIS A 16 -6.28 -15.67 1.69
N TYR A 17 -6.02 -16.96 1.66
CA TYR A 17 -4.94 -17.52 0.87
C TYR A 17 -5.31 -17.64 -0.60
N ILE A 18 -4.45 -17.13 -1.47
CA ILE A 18 -4.58 -17.25 -2.93
C ILE A 18 -3.58 -18.30 -3.41
N SER A 19 -4.05 -19.55 -3.52
CA SER A 19 -3.21 -20.71 -3.84
C SER A 19 -2.51 -20.62 -5.19
N SER A 20 -3.12 -19.97 -6.19
CA SER A 20 -2.54 -19.81 -7.52
C SER A 20 -1.24 -19.01 -7.55
N MET A 21 -0.98 -18.19 -6.55
CA MET A 21 0.19 -17.33 -6.43
C MET A 21 0.94 -17.50 -5.11
N ASN A 22 0.49 -18.41 -4.25
CA ASN A 22 1.05 -18.64 -2.91
C ASN A 22 1.19 -17.35 -2.10
N ILE A 23 0.13 -16.55 -2.01
CA ILE A 23 0.12 -15.28 -1.27
C ILE A 23 -1.05 -15.18 -0.32
N GLN A 24 -0.85 -14.43 0.76
CA GLN A 24 -1.93 -13.91 1.58
C GLN A 24 -2.49 -12.63 0.97
N SER A 25 -3.81 -12.56 0.80
CA SER A 25 -4.46 -11.36 0.26
C SER A 25 -4.34 -10.18 1.23
N TYR A 26 -4.10 -8.99 0.70
CA TYR A 26 -4.14 -7.75 1.50
C TYR A 26 -5.57 -7.19 1.48
N GLY A 27 -6.40 -7.63 2.43
CA GLY A 27 -7.84 -7.37 2.46
C GLY A 27 -8.63 -8.39 1.62
N LYS A 28 -9.95 -8.22 1.57
CA LYS A 28 -10.86 -9.18 0.93
C LYS A 28 -10.62 -9.39 -0.57
N ASP A 29 -10.22 -8.36 -1.28
CA ASP A 29 -10.03 -8.34 -2.74
C ASP A 29 -8.58 -8.12 -3.15
N ASN A 30 -7.65 -8.23 -2.21
CA ASN A 30 -6.22 -7.97 -2.42
C ASN A 30 -5.88 -6.54 -2.88
N LEU A 31 -6.80 -5.58 -2.77
CA LEU A 31 -6.66 -4.19 -3.24
C LEU A 31 -6.76 -3.16 -2.12
N TYR A 32 -6.66 -3.57 -0.87
CA TYR A 32 -6.78 -2.67 0.27
C TYR A 32 -5.81 -1.49 0.21
N PRO A 33 -4.48 -1.66 0.00
CA PRO A 33 -3.56 -0.53 -0.01
C PRO A 33 -3.84 0.45 -1.16
N GLN A 34 -4.20 -0.05 -2.35
CA GLN A 34 -4.54 0.80 -3.49
C GLN A 34 -5.80 1.65 -3.22
N ARG A 35 -6.80 1.06 -2.54
CA ARG A 35 -8.01 1.81 -2.13
C ARG A 35 -7.69 2.88 -1.09
N MET A 36 -6.86 2.56 -0.12
CA MET A 36 -6.47 3.51 0.91
C MET A 36 -5.67 4.68 0.33
N LEU A 37 -4.74 4.39 -0.57
CA LEU A 37 -3.98 5.41 -1.28
C LEU A 37 -4.90 6.31 -2.13
N SER A 38 -5.81 5.71 -2.91
CA SER A 38 -6.79 6.46 -3.70
C SER A 38 -7.67 7.36 -2.84
N LEU A 39 -8.10 6.87 -1.68
CA LEU A 39 -8.92 7.65 -0.74
C LEU A 39 -8.20 8.90 -0.22
N ILE A 40 -6.94 8.75 0.18
CA ILE A 40 -6.13 9.86 0.69
C ILE A 40 -5.83 10.87 -0.42
N LEU A 41 -5.43 10.40 -1.61
CA LEU A 41 -5.11 11.27 -2.74
C LEU A 41 -6.33 12.05 -3.26
N ASN A 42 -7.55 11.54 -3.07
CA ASN A 42 -8.78 12.21 -3.50
C ASN A 42 -9.39 13.12 -2.42
N SER A 43 -9.00 12.99 -1.15
CA SER A 43 -9.48 13.84 -0.07
C SER A 43 -8.50 15.00 0.19
N PRO A 44 -8.86 16.25 -0.09
CA PRO A 44 -7.98 17.40 0.17
C PRO A 44 -7.57 17.50 1.63
N THR A 45 -8.52 17.30 2.54
CA THR A 45 -8.26 17.33 4.00
C THR A 45 -7.37 16.15 4.42
N GLY A 46 -7.69 14.93 3.94
CA GLY A 46 -6.94 13.72 4.25
C GLY A 46 -5.52 13.79 3.71
N GLY A 47 -5.35 14.21 2.45
CA GLY A 47 -4.04 14.38 1.81
C GLY A 47 -3.15 15.36 2.57
N THR A 48 -3.66 16.55 2.87
CA THR A 48 -2.89 17.56 3.64
C THR A 48 -2.47 17.05 5.02
N CYS A 49 -3.36 16.34 5.73
CA CYS A 49 -3.02 15.75 7.03
C CYS A 49 -1.94 14.67 6.89
N CYS A 50 -1.99 13.87 5.82
CA CYS A 50 -0.99 12.84 5.54
C CYS A 50 0.37 13.46 5.23
N GLU A 51 0.43 14.48 4.37
CA GLU A 51 1.67 15.23 4.07
C GLU A 51 2.30 15.87 5.31
N LEU A 52 1.50 16.44 6.21
CA LEU A 52 2.00 16.95 7.48
C LEU A 52 2.58 15.84 8.36
N TYR A 53 1.95 14.66 8.34
CA TYR A 53 2.43 13.51 9.10
C TYR A 53 3.73 12.95 8.50
N GLU A 54 3.88 12.92 7.18
CA GLU A 54 5.13 12.58 6.48
C GLU A 54 6.28 13.46 6.95
N ARG A 55 6.09 14.78 6.88
CA ARG A 55 7.08 15.76 7.34
C ARG A 55 7.42 15.60 8.82
N PHE A 56 6.45 15.25 9.64
CA PHE A 56 6.68 14.98 11.06
C PHE A 56 7.50 13.71 11.30
N ILE A 57 7.30 12.66 10.49
CA ILE A 57 8.08 11.42 10.56
C ILE A 57 9.51 11.67 10.07
N GLU A 58 9.67 12.36 8.95
CA GLU A 58 10.97 12.70 8.37
C GLU A 58 11.78 13.62 9.29
N GLY A 59 11.11 14.57 9.93
CA GLY A 59 11.72 15.55 10.85
C GLY A 59 12.80 16.37 10.17
N ASP A 60 13.93 16.58 10.88
CA ASP A 60 15.08 17.31 10.35
C ASP A 60 16.04 16.42 9.53
N GLY A 61 15.60 15.18 9.20
CA GLY A 61 16.43 14.21 8.49
C GLY A 61 17.54 13.60 9.34
N LEU A 62 18.61 13.17 8.68
CA LEU A 62 19.75 12.51 9.33
C LEU A 62 20.71 13.55 9.94
N LYS A 63 21.16 13.29 11.17
CA LYS A 63 22.15 14.14 11.85
C LYS A 63 23.50 14.16 11.13
N ASP A 64 23.91 13.03 10.59
CA ASP A 64 25.13 12.89 9.80
C ASP A 64 24.81 13.18 8.33
N LYS A 65 25.17 14.40 7.90
CA LYS A 65 24.94 14.83 6.51
C LYS A 65 25.78 14.02 5.52
N PHE A 66 26.99 13.60 5.88
CA PHE A 66 27.81 12.79 5.00
C PHE A 66 27.15 11.44 4.70
N PHE A 67 26.57 10.82 5.71
CA PHE A 67 25.79 9.59 5.53
C PHE A 67 24.47 9.86 4.79
N GLY A 68 23.83 11.00 5.04
CA GLY A 68 22.61 11.39 4.34
C GLY A 68 22.81 11.57 2.83
N ASP A 69 23.94 12.13 2.42
CA ASP A 69 24.28 12.37 1.02
C ASP A 69 24.90 11.14 0.32
N PHE A 70 25.06 10.04 1.04
CA PHE A 70 25.60 8.80 0.45
C PHE A 70 24.62 8.21 -0.55
N VAL A 71 25.08 8.01 -1.79
CA VAL A 71 24.29 7.40 -2.87
C VAL A 71 24.21 5.89 -2.64
N CYS A 72 22.99 5.35 -2.49
CA CYS A 72 22.75 3.97 -2.09
C CYS A 72 22.24 3.08 -3.23
N ASN A 73 22.01 3.63 -4.42
CA ASN A 73 21.58 2.83 -5.58
C ASN A 73 22.06 3.43 -6.92
N ARG A 74 21.88 2.66 -7.99
CA ARG A 74 22.28 3.03 -9.36
C ARG A 74 21.43 4.16 -9.97
N HIS A 75 20.30 4.51 -9.35
CA HIS A 75 19.42 5.60 -9.81
C HIS A 75 19.90 6.96 -9.28
N GLY A 76 20.84 6.95 -8.35
CA GLY A 76 21.39 8.15 -7.75
C GLY A 76 20.66 8.60 -6.49
N ASP A 77 19.75 7.77 -5.96
CA ASP A 77 19.05 8.10 -4.72
C ASP A 77 20.01 8.07 -3.54
N THR A 78 19.93 9.08 -2.72
CA THR A 78 20.68 9.19 -1.47
C THR A 78 19.97 8.49 -0.32
N VAL A 79 20.68 8.27 0.79
CA VAL A 79 20.08 7.74 2.01
C VAL A 79 18.96 8.67 2.52
N SER A 80 19.12 9.98 2.35
CA SER A 80 18.07 10.96 2.69
C SER A 80 16.83 10.81 1.82
N ASP A 81 16.98 10.54 0.50
CA ASP A 81 15.86 10.29 -0.39
C ASP A 81 15.10 9.01 -0.01
N ILE A 82 15.83 7.95 0.33
CA ILE A 82 15.22 6.71 0.83
C ILE A 82 14.49 6.94 2.16
N LEU A 83 15.07 7.74 3.07
CA LEU A 83 14.39 8.09 4.33
C LEU A 83 13.08 8.83 4.09
N HIS A 84 13.07 9.78 3.15
CA HIS A 84 11.85 10.48 2.75
C HIS A 84 10.78 9.51 2.24
N LEU A 85 11.14 8.60 1.31
CA LEU A 85 10.21 7.59 0.78
C LEU A 85 9.69 6.64 1.87
N ILE A 86 10.53 6.28 2.85
CA ILE A 86 10.10 5.51 4.03
C ILE A 86 9.09 6.31 4.85
N ALA A 87 9.30 7.63 5.04
CA ALA A 87 8.37 8.47 5.79
C ALA A 87 7.01 8.56 5.08
N VAL A 88 6.99 8.68 3.76
CA VAL A 88 5.78 8.63 2.93
C VAL A 88 5.03 7.30 3.12
N ASP A 89 5.71 6.17 2.98
CA ASP A 89 5.09 4.85 3.15
C ASP A 89 4.55 4.63 4.57
N LEU A 90 5.29 5.09 5.59
CA LEU A 90 4.85 5.01 6.99
C LEU A 90 3.61 5.86 7.25
N ALA A 91 3.51 7.03 6.62
CA ALA A 91 2.33 7.87 6.75
C ALA A 91 1.11 7.26 6.06
N HIS A 92 1.29 6.72 4.85
CA HIS A 92 0.22 6.15 4.05
C HIS A 92 -0.22 4.75 4.49
N PHE A 93 0.72 3.88 4.87
CA PHE A 93 0.46 2.47 5.07
C PHE A 93 0.79 1.96 6.47
N HIS A 94 1.57 2.67 7.29
CA HIS A 94 2.18 2.19 8.54
C HIS A 94 3.17 1.05 8.35
N GLY A 95 3.78 0.97 7.20
CA GLY A 95 4.82 0.01 6.87
C GLY A 95 5.57 0.48 5.65
N PHE A 96 6.72 -0.11 5.38
CA PHE A 96 7.52 0.16 4.20
C PHE A 96 8.24 -1.10 3.73
N ALA A 97 8.70 -1.10 2.50
CA ALA A 97 9.50 -2.17 1.93
C ALA A 97 10.74 -1.61 1.23
N LEU A 98 11.90 -2.22 1.48
CA LEU A 98 13.15 -1.89 0.81
C LEU A 98 13.69 -3.12 0.11
N HIS A 99 14.10 -2.96 -1.13
CA HIS A 99 14.81 -3.98 -1.87
C HIS A 99 16.31 -3.85 -1.65
N VAL A 100 16.97 -4.94 -1.33
CA VAL A 100 18.38 -5.02 -1.01
C VAL A 100 19.07 -5.96 -1.98
N ASN A 101 20.05 -5.45 -2.72
CA ASN A 101 20.86 -6.22 -3.63
C ASN A 101 22.26 -6.50 -3.04
N TYR A 102 22.84 -7.61 -3.46
CA TYR A 102 24.09 -8.14 -2.94
C TYR A 102 25.10 -8.38 -4.05
N ASN A 103 26.38 -8.43 -3.68
CA ASN A 103 27.45 -8.93 -4.54
C ASN A 103 27.64 -10.44 -4.37
N MET A 104 28.60 -11.00 -5.12
CA MET A 104 28.95 -12.43 -5.04
C MET A 104 29.50 -12.87 -3.68
N MET A 105 29.91 -11.91 -2.84
CA MET A 105 30.40 -12.17 -1.48
C MET A 105 29.28 -12.07 -0.43
N GLY A 106 28.05 -11.78 -0.85
CA GLY A 106 26.91 -11.61 0.06
C GLY A 106 26.94 -10.28 0.82
N GLU A 107 27.66 -9.28 0.31
CA GLU A 107 27.69 -7.93 0.88
C GLU A 107 26.63 -7.06 0.20
N ILE A 108 25.97 -6.18 0.95
CA ILE A 108 24.97 -5.25 0.43
C ILE A 108 25.66 -4.22 -0.47
N VAL A 109 25.21 -4.11 -1.71
CA VAL A 109 25.74 -3.14 -2.69
C VAL A 109 24.73 -2.09 -3.10
N GLU A 110 23.44 -2.35 -2.91
CA GLU A 110 22.38 -1.46 -3.35
C GLU A 110 21.15 -1.59 -2.46
N ILE A 111 20.55 -0.45 -2.13
CA ILE A 111 19.27 -0.38 -1.42
C ILE A 111 18.33 0.50 -2.25
N GLN A 112 17.14 0.00 -2.54
CA GLN A 112 16.11 0.71 -3.28
C GLN A 112 14.81 0.71 -2.50
N HIS A 113 14.07 1.80 -2.59
CA HIS A 113 12.68 1.82 -2.12
C HIS A 113 11.82 0.94 -3.04
N MET A 114 10.94 0.15 -2.45
CA MET A 114 9.97 -0.69 -3.15
C MET A 114 8.56 -0.24 -2.79
N LEU A 115 7.71 -0.03 -3.79
CA LEU A 115 6.32 0.37 -3.57
C LEU A 115 5.61 -0.61 -2.64
N PHE A 116 5.28 -0.15 -1.44
CA PHE A 116 4.70 -0.98 -0.39
C PHE A 116 3.36 -1.60 -0.82
N GLU A 117 2.51 -0.84 -1.53
CA GLU A 117 1.24 -1.31 -2.05
C GLU A 117 1.38 -2.43 -3.10
N GLY A 118 2.56 -2.57 -3.69
CA GLY A 118 2.88 -3.65 -4.63
C GLY A 118 3.29 -4.97 -3.97
N CYS A 119 3.64 -4.94 -2.69
CA CYS A 119 4.13 -6.11 -1.97
C CYS A 119 3.01 -6.98 -1.43
N ARG A 120 3.22 -8.31 -1.48
CA ARG A 120 2.34 -9.30 -0.85
C ARG A 120 3.19 -10.33 -0.12
N LEU A 121 2.71 -10.70 1.05
CA LEU A 121 3.36 -11.74 1.87
C LEU A 121 2.95 -13.13 1.37
N GLU A 122 3.89 -14.04 1.33
CA GLU A 122 3.62 -15.45 1.17
C GLU A 122 2.87 -16.01 2.39
N GLU A 123 2.35 -17.22 2.29
CA GLU A 123 1.73 -17.90 3.42
C GLU A 123 2.75 -18.13 4.54
N GLU A 124 2.33 -17.87 5.76
CA GLU A 124 3.14 -18.14 6.95
C GLU A 124 3.33 -19.65 7.14
N ASP A 125 4.53 -20.06 7.52
CA ASP A 125 4.81 -21.42 7.98
C ASP A 125 4.14 -21.68 9.35
N ASP A 126 4.21 -22.93 9.85
CA ASP A 126 3.67 -23.33 11.16
C ASP A 126 4.28 -22.53 12.33
N LEU A 127 5.41 -21.86 12.10
CA LEU A 127 6.11 -21.03 13.08
C LEU A 127 5.78 -19.53 12.91
N GLY A 128 4.91 -19.18 11.97
CA GLY A 128 4.54 -17.80 11.67
C GLY A 128 5.65 -17.01 10.95
N ARG A 129 6.48 -17.71 10.16
CA ARG A 129 7.52 -17.09 9.35
C ARG A 129 7.08 -17.08 7.90
N VAL A 130 7.40 -15.99 7.22
CA VAL A 130 7.22 -15.80 5.78
C VAL A 130 8.58 -15.98 5.11
N ALA A 131 8.67 -16.81 4.08
CA ALA A 131 9.91 -17.06 3.36
C ALA A 131 10.11 -16.06 2.22
N HIS A 132 9.05 -15.70 1.52
CA HIS A 132 9.12 -14.85 0.34
C HIS A 132 8.12 -13.70 0.39
N ILE A 133 8.49 -12.62 -0.29
CA ILE A 133 7.63 -11.47 -0.56
C ILE A 133 7.44 -11.40 -2.06
N LYS A 134 6.19 -11.40 -2.47
CA LYS A 134 5.83 -11.30 -3.89
C LYS A 134 5.46 -9.87 -4.24
N TYR A 135 5.95 -9.41 -5.38
CA TYR A 135 5.77 -8.05 -5.83
C TYR A 135 5.16 -7.98 -7.21
N HIS A 136 4.14 -7.14 -7.33
CA HIS A 136 3.59 -6.72 -8.61
C HIS A 136 3.28 -5.21 -8.55
N PRO A 137 3.66 -4.40 -9.55
CA PRO A 137 3.48 -2.96 -9.50
C PRO A 137 2.00 -2.52 -9.52
N ASP A 138 1.12 -3.37 -10.04
CA ASP A 138 -0.30 -3.02 -10.17
C ASP A 138 -1.21 -4.26 -9.99
N TRP A 139 -1.67 -4.47 -8.78
CA TRP A 139 -2.62 -5.55 -8.45
C TRP A 139 -4.04 -5.33 -8.99
N THR A 140 -4.36 -4.15 -9.54
CA THR A 140 -5.68 -3.88 -10.13
C THR A 140 -5.88 -4.56 -11.49
N GLY A 141 -4.80 -5.02 -12.10
CA GLY A 141 -4.82 -5.64 -13.42
C GLY A 141 -5.21 -4.64 -14.51
N LYS A 142 -4.29 -3.73 -14.87
CA LYS A 142 -4.52 -2.72 -15.91
C LYS A 142 -5.05 -3.33 -17.19
N LYS A 143 -5.99 -2.62 -17.80
CA LYS A 143 -6.40 -2.95 -19.17
C LYS A 143 -5.26 -2.62 -20.13
N THR A 144 -4.93 -3.56 -20.99
CA THR A 144 -4.02 -3.30 -22.12
C THR A 144 -4.61 -2.23 -23.04
N ARG A 145 -3.78 -1.66 -23.93
CA ARG A 145 -4.21 -0.73 -25.01
C ARG A 145 -5.40 -1.26 -25.82
N ASN A 146 -5.57 -2.59 -25.89
CA ASN A 146 -6.66 -3.26 -26.59
C ASN A 146 -7.88 -3.55 -25.71
N GLY A 147 -7.95 -2.99 -24.50
CA GLY A 147 -9.07 -3.18 -23.57
C GLY A 147 -9.12 -4.52 -22.85
N LYS A 148 -8.19 -5.45 -23.12
CA LYS A 148 -8.04 -6.69 -22.37
C LYS A 148 -7.44 -6.41 -21.00
N ARG A 149 -8.06 -6.95 -19.96
CA ARG A 149 -7.48 -6.93 -18.61
C ARG A 149 -6.30 -7.89 -18.56
N ILE A 150 -5.17 -7.44 -18.05
CA ILE A 150 -4.03 -8.32 -17.79
C ILE A 150 -4.39 -9.11 -16.54
N GLU A 151 -4.49 -10.41 -16.68
CA GLU A 151 -4.66 -11.31 -15.54
C GLU A 151 -3.32 -11.43 -14.81
N ILE A 152 -3.34 -11.21 -13.49
CA ILE A 152 -2.15 -11.36 -12.66
C ILE A 152 -2.02 -12.83 -12.34
N THR A 153 -0.94 -13.41 -12.82
CA THR A 153 -0.57 -14.82 -12.60
C THR A 153 0.80 -14.87 -11.94
N ASP A 154 1.15 -15.99 -11.37
CA ASP A 154 2.46 -16.20 -10.76
C ASP A 154 3.64 -15.87 -11.72
N ALA A 155 3.46 -16.06 -13.02
CA ALA A 155 4.45 -15.70 -14.04
C ALA A 155 4.71 -14.19 -14.16
N ASN A 156 3.78 -13.35 -13.74
CA ASN A 156 3.88 -11.88 -13.80
C ASN A 156 4.32 -11.26 -12.47
N VAL A 157 4.39 -12.05 -11.43
CA VAL A 157 4.75 -11.63 -10.07
C VAL A 157 6.22 -11.95 -9.84
N ARG A 158 6.97 -10.99 -9.31
CA ARG A 158 8.35 -11.22 -8.89
C ARG A 158 8.36 -11.73 -7.47
N GLU A 159 9.25 -12.69 -7.21
CA GLU A 159 9.44 -13.29 -5.90
C GLU A 159 10.81 -12.90 -5.34
N PHE A 160 10.82 -12.44 -4.09
CA PHE A 160 12.02 -12.03 -3.38
C PHE A 160 12.10 -12.76 -2.05
N PHE A 161 13.30 -13.10 -1.63
CA PHE A 161 13.51 -13.59 -0.27
C PHE A 161 13.29 -12.48 0.76
N VAL A 162 12.83 -12.87 1.94
CA VAL A 162 12.76 -11.95 3.07
C VAL A 162 14.17 -11.62 3.56
N PHE A 163 14.40 -10.35 3.89
CA PHE A 163 15.68 -9.84 4.36
C PHE A 163 16.21 -10.62 5.57
N ASN A 164 17.46 -11.04 5.46
CA ASN A 164 18.21 -11.70 6.52
C ASN A 164 19.59 -11.05 6.65
N THR A 165 20.01 -10.77 7.87
CA THR A 165 21.29 -10.15 8.17
C THR A 165 22.47 -11.13 8.15
N ASN A 166 22.21 -12.44 8.11
CA ASN A 166 23.26 -13.45 8.08
C ASN A 166 23.76 -13.64 6.66
N GLN A 167 25.02 -13.31 6.43
CA GLN A 167 25.71 -13.43 5.14
C GLN A 167 25.73 -14.88 4.62
N GLU A 168 25.85 -15.88 5.49
CA GLU A 168 25.83 -17.29 5.09
C GLU A 168 24.49 -17.67 4.43
N VAL A 169 23.36 -17.14 4.97
CA VAL A 169 22.02 -17.36 4.39
C VAL A 169 21.92 -16.70 3.02
N VAL A 170 22.50 -15.52 2.83
CA VAL A 170 22.51 -14.83 1.54
C VAL A 170 23.29 -15.64 0.51
N LEU A 171 24.47 -16.16 0.89
CA LEU A 171 25.29 -16.99 -0.01
C LEU A 171 24.58 -18.29 -0.38
N ASP A 172 23.93 -18.96 0.57
CA ASP A 172 23.13 -20.16 0.32
C ASP A 172 21.95 -19.89 -0.62
N GLN A 173 21.29 -18.75 -0.49
CA GLN A 173 20.23 -18.32 -1.41
C GLN A 173 20.77 -18.04 -2.81
N ILE A 174 21.93 -17.39 -2.95
CA ILE A 174 22.59 -17.13 -4.23
C ILE A 174 22.93 -18.46 -4.92
N GLU A 175 23.46 -19.45 -4.17
CA GLU A 175 23.78 -20.77 -4.69
C GLU A 175 22.53 -21.52 -5.11
N THR A 176 21.47 -21.49 -4.29
CA THR A 176 20.18 -22.15 -4.57
C THR A 176 19.51 -21.58 -5.83
N CYS A 177 19.63 -20.26 -6.07
CA CYS A 177 19.14 -19.62 -7.29
C CYS A 177 19.97 -19.97 -8.55
N GLY A 178 21.14 -20.57 -8.38
CA GLY A 178 22.04 -20.89 -9.47
C GLY A 178 22.94 -19.74 -9.91
N GLY A 179 23.31 -18.88 -8.96
CA GLY A 179 24.27 -17.79 -9.09
C GLY A 179 23.67 -16.39 -8.97
N ILE A 180 24.55 -15.41 -8.86
CA ILE A 180 24.18 -14.00 -8.64
C ILE A 180 23.33 -13.42 -9.78
N ASP A 181 23.51 -13.87 -11.01
CA ASP A 181 22.79 -13.38 -12.18
C ASP A 181 21.28 -13.74 -12.13
N LYS A 182 20.92 -14.75 -11.36
CA LYS A 182 19.53 -15.20 -11.18
C LYS A 182 18.95 -14.77 -9.84
N TYR A 183 19.80 -14.38 -8.90
CA TYR A 183 19.39 -13.94 -7.59
C TYR A 183 18.78 -12.53 -7.66
N GLN A 184 17.56 -12.38 -7.18
CA GLN A 184 16.82 -11.10 -7.24
C GLN A 184 17.00 -10.23 -6.01
N GLY A 185 17.85 -10.62 -5.07
CA GLY A 185 18.03 -9.91 -3.81
C GLY A 185 16.99 -10.27 -2.76
N GLN A 186 16.92 -9.45 -1.73
CA GLN A 186 16.02 -9.63 -0.60
C GLN A 186 15.14 -8.39 -0.42
N VAL A 187 14.00 -8.56 0.25
CA VAL A 187 13.12 -7.45 0.63
C VAL A 187 13.05 -7.34 2.15
N LEU A 188 13.45 -6.17 2.66
CA LEU A 188 13.21 -5.77 4.04
C LEU A 188 11.77 -5.29 4.14
N TRP A 189 10.95 -6.10 4.80
CA TRP A 189 9.56 -5.77 5.13
C TRP A 189 9.47 -5.23 6.55
N TYR A 190 8.89 -4.07 6.69
CA TYR A 190 8.59 -3.48 7.99
C TYR A 190 7.10 -3.15 8.11
N SER A 191 6.51 -3.49 9.23
CA SER A 191 5.13 -3.14 9.58
C SER A 191 5.06 -2.73 11.04
N MET A 192 4.40 -1.60 11.33
CA MET A 192 4.19 -1.12 12.70
C MET A 192 3.25 -2.01 13.51
N ASP A 193 2.41 -2.80 12.84
CA ASP A 193 1.44 -3.69 13.52
C ASP A 193 2.03 -5.05 13.89
N GLY A 194 3.22 -5.36 13.44
CA GLY A 194 3.94 -6.58 13.78
C GLY A 194 4.72 -7.19 12.62
N ARG A 195 5.58 -8.15 12.94
CA ARG A 195 6.39 -8.83 11.94
C ARG A 195 5.50 -9.68 11.03
N PHE A 196 5.65 -9.52 9.73
CA PHE A 196 4.88 -10.23 8.70
C PHE A 196 3.35 -10.09 8.84
N VAL A 197 2.91 -8.93 9.31
CA VAL A 197 1.49 -8.59 9.38
C VAL A 197 1.25 -7.42 8.44
N TYR A 198 0.15 -7.47 7.68
CA TYR A 198 -0.27 -6.32 6.90
C TYR A 198 -0.69 -5.18 7.83
N PRO A 199 -0.07 -4.01 7.74
CA PRO A 199 -0.41 -2.89 8.61
C PRO A 199 -1.73 -2.23 8.22
N LYS A 200 -2.35 -1.54 9.19
CA LYS A 200 -3.50 -0.68 8.99
C LYS A 200 -3.12 0.75 9.30
N PRO A 201 -3.24 1.67 8.33
CA PRO A 201 -2.99 3.08 8.58
C PRO A 201 -3.95 3.64 9.63
N LYS A 202 -3.53 4.70 10.34
CA LYS A 202 -4.34 5.30 11.42
C LYS A 202 -5.67 5.85 10.91
N TYR A 203 -5.68 6.34 9.68
CA TYR A 203 -6.87 6.90 9.04
C TYR A 203 -7.88 5.83 8.55
N ASP A 204 -7.57 4.54 8.64
CA ASP A 204 -8.54 3.46 8.37
C ASP A 204 -9.83 3.61 9.20
N LYS A 205 -9.73 4.21 10.40
CA LYS A 205 -10.87 4.43 11.28
C LYS A 205 -11.83 5.52 10.81
N ILE A 206 -11.36 6.43 9.97
CA ILE A 206 -12.10 7.59 9.47
C ILE A 206 -12.38 7.51 7.97
N VAL A 207 -12.25 6.32 7.36
CA VAL A 207 -12.49 6.08 5.92
C VAL A 207 -13.84 6.64 5.47
N THR A 208 -14.91 6.41 6.25
CA THR A 208 -16.24 6.93 5.92
C THR A 208 -16.28 8.46 5.90
N ALA A 209 -15.62 9.11 6.84
CA ALA A 209 -15.56 10.57 6.88
C ALA A 209 -14.79 11.14 5.68
N LEU A 210 -13.64 10.53 5.33
CA LEU A 210 -12.84 10.91 4.17
C LEU A 210 -13.60 10.70 2.85
N SER A 211 -14.32 9.57 2.72
CA SER A 211 -15.17 9.31 1.53
C SER A 211 -16.35 10.29 1.43
N THR A 212 -16.87 10.76 2.56
CA THR A 212 -17.93 11.76 2.59
C THR A 212 -17.39 13.14 2.17
N ASP A 213 -16.20 13.51 2.62
CA ASP A 213 -15.51 14.76 2.25
C ASP A 213 -15.32 14.83 0.72
N ASP A 214 -14.73 13.80 0.12
CA ASP A 214 -14.59 13.66 -1.34
C ASP A 214 -15.95 13.74 -2.06
N GLY A 215 -16.97 13.06 -1.53
CA GLY A 215 -18.33 13.09 -2.09
C GLY A 215 -18.97 14.49 -2.06
N ILE A 216 -18.80 15.23 -0.97
CA ILE A 216 -19.30 16.60 -0.83
C ILE A 216 -18.61 17.54 -1.82
N ASP A 217 -17.31 17.45 -1.95
CA ASP A 217 -16.55 18.28 -2.88
C ASP A 217 -16.91 18.00 -4.33
N ASN A 218 -17.15 16.75 -4.70
CA ASN A 218 -17.68 16.36 -6.00
C ASN A 218 -19.06 16.98 -6.27
N VAL A 219 -19.96 16.98 -5.29
CA VAL A 219 -21.29 17.61 -5.42
C VAL A 219 -21.16 19.12 -5.56
N LYS A 220 -20.36 19.79 -4.72
CA LYS A 220 -20.09 21.23 -4.82
C LYS A 220 -19.54 21.59 -6.21
N TYR A 221 -18.51 20.87 -6.67
CA TYR A 221 -17.90 21.07 -7.98
C TYR A 221 -18.91 20.97 -9.13
N ARG A 222 -19.74 19.89 -9.13
CA ARG A 222 -20.80 19.70 -10.14
C ARG A 222 -21.84 20.82 -10.11
N ASN A 223 -22.24 21.25 -8.92
CA ASN A 223 -23.22 22.35 -8.76
C ASN A 223 -22.66 23.67 -9.32
N VAL A 224 -21.39 23.97 -9.02
CA VAL A 224 -20.73 25.18 -9.55
C VAL A 224 -20.57 25.10 -11.08
N ARG A 225 -20.10 23.95 -11.58
CA ARG A 225 -19.86 23.76 -13.02
C ARG A 225 -21.14 23.80 -13.86
N ASN A 226 -22.23 23.26 -13.33
CA ASN A 226 -23.51 23.17 -14.05
C ASN A 226 -24.47 24.31 -13.74
N ASN A 227 -24.07 25.32 -12.93
CA ASN A 227 -24.91 26.41 -12.42
C ASN A 227 -26.21 25.90 -11.77
N PHE A 228 -26.20 24.69 -11.22
CA PHE A 228 -27.34 24.11 -10.54
C PHE A 228 -27.42 24.66 -9.11
N LEU A 229 -27.88 25.90 -8.98
CA LEU A 229 -28.47 26.37 -7.74
C LEU A 229 -29.89 25.76 -7.69
N VAL A 230 -30.09 24.74 -6.89
CA VAL A 230 -31.45 24.27 -6.56
C VAL A 230 -32.13 25.35 -5.74
N ALA A 231 -32.73 26.29 -6.43
CA ALA A 231 -33.39 27.44 -5.80
C ALA A 231 -34.72 27.09 -5.11
N GLY A 232 -35.24 25.87 -5.31
CA GLY A 232 -36.45 25.40 -4.64
C GLY A 232 -37.16 24.33 -5.45
N MET A 233 -37.98 23.52 -4.78
CA MET A 233 -38.90 22.59 -5.43
C MET A 233 -40.31 23.22 -5.46
N LEU A 234 -40.79 23.54 -6.64
CA LEU A 234 -42.17 24.02 -6.85
C LEU A 234 -43.12 22.82 -6.86
N ILE A 235 -43.77 22.56 -5.72
CA ILE A 235 -44.81 21.52 -5.64
C ILE A 235 -46.11 22.15 -6.07
N HIS A 236 -46.53 21.91 -7.31
CA HIS A 236 -47.84 22.29 -7.78
C HIS A 236 -48.87 21.22 -7.35
N LYS A 237 -49.61 21.52 -6.30
CA LYS A 237 -50.79 20.70 -5.96
C LYS A 237 -51.93 21.10 -6.92
N LYS A 238 -52.38 20.14 -7.72
CA LYS A 238 -53.60 20.32 -8.55
C LYS A 238 -54.76 20.61 -7.62
N ALA A 239 -55.33 21.79 -7.73
CA ALA A 239 -56.53 22.10 -6.98
C ALA A 239 -57.63 21.13 -7.40
N VAL A 240 -58.17 20.37 -6.46
CA VAL A 240 -59.37 19.60 -6.69
C VAL A 240 -60.51 20.61 -6.83
N SER A 241 -61.07 20.75 -8.03
CA SER A 241 -62.27 21.53 -8.23
C SER A 241 -63.39 20.83 -7.43
N LEU A 242 -63.85 21.44 -6.35
CA LEU A 242 -65.11 21.11 -5.72
C LEU A 242 -66.18 21.47 -6.76
N GLY A 243 -66.69 20.43 -7.44
CA GLY A 243 -67.81 20.58 -8.33
C GLY A 243 -69.01 21.05 -7.56
N ILE A 244 -69.28 22.34 -7.69
CA ILE A 244 -70.60 22.89 -7.39
C ILE A 244 -71.31 22.94 -8.73
N ASP A 245 -72.27 22.00 -8.93
CA ASP A 245 -73.21 22.06 -10.04
C ASP A 245 -74.16 23.22 -9.78
N PRO A 246 -74.34 24.16 -10.71
CA PRO A 246 -75.36 25.20 -10.60
C PRO A 246 -76.67 24.58 -11.16
N THR A 247 -77.61 24.34 -10.29
CA THR A 247 -79.02 24.21 -10.68
C THR A 247 -79.62 25.50 -11.13
#